data_7473d7446eec4bddd8258bac9ec4a23e
#
_entry.id   7473d7446eec4bddd8258bac9ec4a23e
#
_cell.length_a   1.000
_cell.length_b   1.000
_cell.length_c   1.000
_cell.angle_alpha   90.00
_cell.angle_beta   90.00
_cell.angle_gamma   90.00
#
_symmetry.space_group_name_H-M   'P 1'
#
loop_
_entity.id
_entity.type
_entity.pdbx_description
1 polymer ?
#
loop_
_entity_poly.entity_id
_entity_poly.type
_entity_poly.pdbx_seq_one_letter_code
_entity_poly.pdbx_strand_id
1 'polypeptide(L)'
;MKKRVLLLMSIFLLIGTLSQAAISEPKAYNDPSLIYLTLDDGPNWKTGKLLDVLKKHQVKVTFFILGKNIKGNEHLVRRIVAEGHLIALHGMTHEREEFYASPMTAVRQMKDVQRLIYDVTGIHTNMARTIYGSDAGMTPAHWQAMDEAGFAIWDWNVGSLDHIYKKDNASVEQRVFNRLEANRAANIASIILAHDHSMTPEALDTIIRYAKERDYEFRTLEGIQTPHNFSDGWEPYTHASTTP
;
A
#
# COMPACT_ATOMS: atom_id res chain seq x y z
N MET A 1 53.10 29.11 63.49
CA MET A 1 51.69 28.55 63.46
C MET A 1 51.07 28.87 62.11
N LYS A 2 51.04 27.92 61.23
CA LYS A 2 50.48 28.07 59.85
C LYS A 2 49.06 27.48 59.82
N LYS A 3 48.04 28.36 59.63
CA LYS A 3 46.65 27.92 59.45
C LYS A 3 46.47 27.39 58.01
N ARG A 4 46.08 26.11 57.86
CA ARG A 4 45.65 25.54 56.59
C ARG A 4 44.15 25.83 56.41
N VAL A 5 43.84 26.54 55.35
CA VAL A 5 42.44 26.75 54.88
C VAL A 5 42.10 25.56 53.98
N LEU A 6 41.10 24.79 54.37
CA LEU A 6 40.57 23.68 53.60
C LEU A 6 39.46 24.22 52.68
N LEU A 7 39.70 24.22 51.36
CA LEU A 7 38.73 24.63 50.36
C LEU A 7 37.90 23.42 49.95
N LEU A 8 36.65 23.31 50.39
CA LEU A 8 35.67 22.31 49.97
C LEU A 8 35.12 22.70 48.62
N MET A 9 35.53 22.06 47.53
CA MET A 9 34.90 22.13 46.22
C MET A 9 33.67 21.21 46.19
N SER A 10 32.48 21.80 46.22
CA SER A 10 31.22 21.09 45.99
C SER A 10 31.06 20.83 44.50
N ILE A 11 31.22 19.62 44.05
CA ILE A 11 30.91 19.19 42.69
C ILE A 11 29.40 18.95 42.62
N PHE A 12 28.65 19.84 41.99
CA PHE A 12 27.26 19.61 41.60
C PHE A 12 27.25 18.69 40.40
N LEU A 13 26.91 17.41 40.63
CA LEU A 13 26.65 16.45 39.57
C LEU A 13 25.26 16.76 38.95
N LEU A 14 25.25 17.42 37.80
CA LEU A 14 24.05 17.67 37.02
C LEU A 14 23.68 16.34 36.31
N ILE A 15 22.82 15.55 36.96
CA ILE A 15 22.27 14.34 36.33
C ILE A 15 21.17 14.82 35.36
N GLY A 16 21.57 15.01 34.13
CA GLY A 16 20.63 15.18 33.02
C GLY A 16 19.84 13.90 32.79
N THR A 17 18.57 13.92 33.12
CA THR A 17 17.64 12.83 32.71
C THR A 17 17.49 12.89 31.20
N LEU A 18 18.27 12.08 30.48
CA LEU A 18 17.99 11.75 29.08
C LEU A 18 16.62 11.06 29.08
N SER A 19 15.61 11.79 28.61
CA SER A 19 14.33 11.18 28.26
C SER A 19 14.60 10.16 27.15
N GLN A 20 14.66 8.90 27.52
CA GLN A 20 14.75 7.79 26.59
C GLN A 20 13.39 7.73 25.89
N ALA A 21 13.29 8.26 24.66
CA ALA A 21 12.13 8.04 23.83
C ALA A 21 11.90 6.53 23.77
N ALA A 22 10.81 6.08 24.32
CA ALA A 22 10.44 4.67 24.28
C ALA A 22 10.37 4.24 22.81
N ILE A 23 11.31 3.40 22.38
CA ILE A 23 11.22 2.73 21.08
C ILE A 23 10.03 1.80 21.22
N SER A 24 8.89 2.19 20.63
CA SER A 24 7.73 1.32 20.58
C SER A 24 8.09 0.06 19.78
N GLU A 25 7.73 -1.11 20.32
CA GLU A 25 7.86 -2.36 19.59
C GLU A 25 7.18 -2.25 18.21
N PRO A 26 7.77 -2.83 17.15
CA PRO A 26 7.14 -2.82 15.83
C PRO A 26 5.76 -3.47 15.91
N LYS A 27 4.71 -2.76 15.46
CA LYS A 27 3.36 -3.30 15.40
C LYS A 27 3.34 -4.54 14.50
N ALA A 28 2.61 -5.58 14.91
CA ALA A 28 2.33 -6.73 14.06
C ALA A 28 1.65 -6.26 12.76
N TYR A 29 1.87 -6.96 11.64
CA TYR A 29 1.33 -6.57 10.33
C TYR A 29 -0.21 -6.47 10.30
N ASN A 30 -0.90 -7.19 11.19
CA ASN A 30 -2.36 -7.19 11.34
C ASN A 30 -2.89 -6.24 12.42
N ASP A 31 -2.04 -5.37 12.99
CA ASP A 31 -2.47 -4.37 13.98
C ASP A 31 -3.58 -3.48 13.40
N PRO A 32 -4.74 -3.34 14.08
CA PRO A 32 -5.91 -2.64 13.56
C PRO A 32 -5.71 -1.13 13.37
N SER A 33 -4.62 -0.58 13.88
CA SER A 33 -4.23 0.81 13.61
C SER A 33 -3.37 0.98 12.37
N LEU A 34 -3.03 -0.10 11.65
CA LEU A 34 -2.25 -0.03 10.42
C LEU A 34 -3.15 0.09 9.18
N ILE A 35 -2.72 0.95 8.27
CA ILE A 35 -3.29 1.12 6.94
C ILE A 35 -2.21 0.83 5.89
N TYR A 36 -2.51 -0.09 5.01
CA TYR A 36 -1.75 -0.38 3.79
C TYR A 36 -2.53 0.18 2.60
N LEU A 37 -2.27 1.44 2.25
CA LEU A 37 -2.90 2.04 1.08
C LEU A 37 -2.22 1.54 -0.19
N THR A 38 -3.03 1.06 -1.13
CA THR A 38 -2.55 0.57 -2.42
C THR A 38 -3.22 1.31 -3.58
N LEU A 39 -2.45 1.55 -4.65
CA LEU A 39 -2.88 2.24 -5.85
C LEU A 39 -2.60 1.37 -7.07
N ASP A 40 -3.66 0.93 -7.74
CA ASP A 40 -3.60 0.05 -8.90
C ASP A 40 -3.66 0.86 -10.21
N ASP A 41 -3.31 0.23 -11.33
CA ASP A 41 -3.44 0.72 -12.71
C ASP A 41 -2.50 1.85 -13.14
N GLY A 42 -1.62 2.29 -12.24
CA GLY A 42 -0.61 3.30 -12.59
C GLY A 42 0.52 2.79 -13.51
N PRO A 43 1.44 3.68 -13.92
CA PRO A 43 1.34 5.14 -13.78
C PRO A 43 0.51 5.79 -14.89
N ASN A 44 0.00 6.99 -14.61
CA ASN A 44 -0.72 7.82 -15.59
C ASN A 44 -0.52 9.32 -15.28
N TRP A 45 -1.25 10.20 -15.98
CA TRP A 45 -1.14 11.64 -15.82
C TRP A 45 -1.49 12.20 -14.43
N LYS A 46 -2.22 11.44 -13.59
CA LYS A 46 -2.54 11.83 -12.20
C LYS A 46 -1.47 11.41 -11.20
N THR A 47 -0.70 10.35 -11.48
CA THR A 47 0.30 9.77 -10.56
C THR A 47 1.16 10.83 -9.90
N GLY A 48 1.63 11.81 -10.68
CA GLY A 48 2.48 12.89 -10.14
C GLY A 48 1.77 13.70 -9.04
N LYS A 49 0.48 14.00 -9.21
CA LYS A 49 -0.31 14.75 -8.22
C LYS A 49 -0.60 13.93 -6.96
N LEU A 50 -0.84 12.62 -7.11
CA LEU A 50 -1.02 11.72 -5.97
C LEU A 50 0.29 11.59 -5.17
N LEU A 51 1.44 11.49 -5.84
CA LEU A 51 2.76 11.51 -5.20
C LEU A 51 3.01 12.82 -4.44
N ASP A 52 2.58 13.98 -4.96
CA ASP A 52 2.70 15.27 -4.25
C ASP A 52 1.91 15.26 -2.94
N VAL A 53 0.69 14.70 -2.92
CA VAL A 53 -0.13 14.56 -1.71
C VAL A 53 0.54 13.60 -0.72
N LEU A 54 1.00 12.44 -1.18
CA LEU A 54 1.69 11.45 -0.34
C LEU A 54 2.95 12.04 0.30
N LYS A 55 3.72 12.80 -0.48
CA LYS A 55 4.92 13.51 0.00
C LYS A 55 4.59 14.57 1.03
N LYS A 56 3.56 15.41 0.79
CA LYS A 56 3.06 16.42 1.73
C LYS A 56 2.75 15.81 3.10
N HIS A 57 2.14 14.65 3.10
CA HIS A 57 1.77 13.94 4.33
C HIS A 57 2.85 12.97 4.87
N GLN A 58 3.98 12.80 4.18
CA GLN A 58 5.03 11.84 4.52
C GLN A 58 4.51 10.40 4.64
N VAL A 59 3.55 10.03 3.78
CA VAL A 59 2.94 8.70 3.73
C VAL A 59 3.57 7.87 2.61
N LYS A 60 3.87 6.60 2.89
CA LYS A 60 4.35 5.62 1.91
C LYS A 60 3.25 4.60 1.63
N VAL A 61 3.12 4.22 0.37
CA VAL A 61 2.06 3.34 -0.13
C VAL A 61 2.64 2.30 -1.08
N THR A 62 1.81 1.34 -1.51
CA THR A 62 2.19 0.35 -2.53
C THR A 62 1.49 0.66 -3.84
N PHE A 63 2.24 0.72 -4.94
CA PHE A 63 1.71 0.90 -6.29
C PHE A 63 1.76 -0.43 -7.06
N PHE A 64 0.61 -0.92 -7.51
CA PHE A 64 0.51 -2.06 -8.41
C PHE A 64 0.44 -1.58 -9.86
N ILE A 65 1.53 -1.77 -10.60
CA ILE A 65 1.79 -1.13 -11.88
C ILE A 65 1.33 -1.99 -13.06
N LEU A 66 0.60 -1.39 -14.01
CA LEU A 66 0.33 -1.97 -15.31
C LEU A 66 1.50 -1.74 -16.28
N GLY A 67 2.00 -2.81 -16.89
CA GLY A 67 3.13 -2.73 -17.81
C GLY A 67 2.90 -1.81 -19.00
N LYS A 68 1.69 -1.85 -19.59
CA LYS A 68 1.31 -0.98 -20.72
C LYS A 68 1.46 0.51 -20.44
N ASN A 69 1.40 0.90 -19.16
CA ASN A 69 1.44 2.30 -18.73
C ASN A 69 2.86 2.80 -18.41
N ILE A 70 3.88 1.93 -18.44
CA ILE A 70 5.27 2.31 -18.12
C ILE A 70 5.87 3.15 -19.23
N LYS A 71 5.68 2.74 -20.49
CA LYS A 71 6.26 3.43 -21.63
C LYS A 71 5.74 4.87 -21.74
N GLY A 72 6.67 5.82 -21.70
CA GLY A 72 6.38 7.27 -21.68
C GLY A 72 6.17 7.84 -20.28
N ASN A 73 6.05 6.99 -19.25
CA ASN A 73 5.88 7.37 -17.86
C ASN A 73 7.02 6.85 -16.95
N GLU A 74 8.17 6.49 -17.52
CA GLU A 74 9.31 5.93 -16.80
C GLU A 74 9.80 6.87 -15.68
N HIS A 75 9.67 8.18 -15.88
CA HIS A 75 10.00 9.18 -14.87
C HIS A 75 9.10 9.08 -13.62
N LEU A 76 7.82 8.72 -13.79
CA LEU A 76 6.89 8.49 -12.67
C LEU A 76 7.21 7.18 -11.95
N VAL A 77 7.55 6.12 -12.68
CA VAL A 77 7.99 4.84 -12.10
C VAL A 77 9.24 5.05 -11.24
N ARG A 78 10.24 5.78 -11.76
CA ARG A 78 11.42 6.16 -10.98
C ARG A 78 11.08 7.02 -9.77
N ARG A 79 10.14 7.96 -9.90
CA ARG A 79 9.70 8.83 -8.82
C ARG A 79 9.02 8.05 -7.69
N ILE A 80 8.16 7.07 -8.01
CA ILE A 80 7.53 6.15 -7.03
C ILE A 80 8.60 5.52 -6.14
N VAL A 81 9.63 4.94 -6.75
CA VAL A 81 10.72 4.27 -6.01
C VAL A 81 11.58 5.27 -5.24
N ALA A 82 11.97 6.39 -5.88
CA ALA A 82 12.83 7.40 -5.27
C ALA A 82 12.19 8.09 -4.05
N GLU A 83 10.86 8.19 -4.02
CA GLU A 83 10.12 8.71 -2.88
C GLU A 83 9.84 7.65 -1.80
N GLY A 84 10.34 6.41 -1.96
CA GLY A 84 10.25 5.34 -0.97
C GLY A 84 8.90 4.65 -0.91
N HIS A 85 8.14 4.68 -2.00
CA HIS A 85 6.95 3.85 -2.15
C HIS A 85 7.34 2.45 -2.63
N LEU A 86 6.53 1.45 -2.26
CA LEU A 86 6.71 0.09 -2.77
C LEU A 86 6.10 0.00 -4.17
N ILE A 87 6.80 -0.68 -5.07
CA ILE A 87 6.34 -0.97 -6.42
C ILE A 87 6.06 -2.46 -6.58
N ALA A 88 4.94 -2.81 -7.18
CA ALA A 88 4.43 -4.16 -7.35
C ALA A 88 3.79 -4.36 -8.74
N LEU A 89 3.40 -5.57 -9.06
CA LEU A 89 2.98 -6.02 -10.38
C LEU A 89 1.47 -6.07 -10.51
N HIS A 90 0.91 -5.51 -11.62
CA HIS A 90 -0.53 -5.63 -11.92
C HIS A 90 -0.81 -6.23 -13.31
N GLY A 91 0.15 -6.95 -13.89
CA GLY A 91 0.09 -7.47 -15.26
C GLY A 91 0.45 -6.45 -16.32
N MET A 92 0.48 -6.89 -17.59
CA MET A 92 0.82 -6.04 -18.73
C MET A 92 -0.36 -5.22 -19.21
N THR A 93 -1.53 -5.87 -19.29
CA THR A 93 -2.78 -5.26 -19.74
C THR A 93 -3.85 -5.42 -18.67
N HIS A 94 -4.92 -4.63 -18.74
CA HIS A 94 -6.08 -4.81 -17.84
C HIS A 94 -7.23 -5.50 -18.59
N GLU A 95 -6.87 -6.39 -19.54
CA GLU A 95 -7.85 -7.13 -20.36
C GLU A 95 -8.07 -8.53 -19.78
N ARG A 96 -9.29 -8.76 -19.24
CA ARG A 96 -9.65 -9.95 -18.47
C ARG A 96 -9.44 -11.24 -19.27
N GLU A 97 -9.96 -11.26 -20.49
CA GLU A 97 -9.91 -12.43 -21.38
C GLU A 97 -8.47 -12.77 -21.77
N GLU A 98 -7.61 -11.75 -21.84
CA GLU A 98 -6.20 -11.93 -22.17
C GLU A 98 -5.40 -12.42 -20.95
N PHE A 99 -5.60 -11.79 -19.79
CA PHE A 99 -4.86 -12.14 -18.58
C PHE A 99 -5.19 -13.56 -18.10
N TYR A 100 -6.48 -13.91 -18.05
CA TYR A 100 -6.95 -15.21 -17.56
C TYR A 100 -7.14 -16.27 -18.66
N ALA A 101 -6.64 -16.04 -19.88
CA ALA A 101 -6.71 -17.02 -20.98
C ALA A 101 -6.07 -18.37 -20.62
N SER A 102 -5.03 -18.36 -19.81
CA SER A 102 -4.39 -19.54 -19.24
C SER A 102 -3.48 -19.16 -18.06
N PRO A 103 -3.15 -20.11 -17.16
CA PRO A 103 -2.17 -19.90 -16.11
C PRO A 103 -0.84 -19.32 -16.62
N MET A 104 -0.33 -19.86 -17.72
CA MET A 104 0.92 -19.41 -18.33
C MET A 104 0.84 -18.00 -18.90
N THR A 105 -0.33 -17.57 -19.39
CA THR A 105 -0.52 -16.19 -19.88
C THR A 105 -0.45 -15.22 -18.73
N ALA A 106 -1.11 -15.51 -17.61
CA ALA A 106 -1.07 -14.68 -16.41
C ALA A 106 0.36 -14.57 -15.86
N VAL A 107 1.09 -15.68 -15.71
CA VAL A 107 2.49 -15.70 -15.30
C VAL A 107 3.38 -14.87 -16.24
N ARG A 108 3.18 -15.03 -17.55
CA ARG A 108 3.95 -14.27 -18.55
C ARG A 108 3.72 -12.75 -18.38
N GLN A 109 2.46 -12.32 -18.26
CA GLN A 109 2.15 -10.91 -18.06
C GLN A 109 2.83 -10.34 -16.80
N MET A 110 2.84 -11.10 -15.70
CA MET A 110 3.53 -10.69 -14.47
C MET A 110 5.06 -10.60 -14.66
N LYS A 111 5.68 -11.59 -15.34
CA LYS A 111 7.10 -11.56 -15.65
C LYS A 111 7.49 -10.41 -16.59
N ASP A 112 6.63 -10.09 -17.56
CA ASP A 112 6.88 -9.00 -18.48
C ASP A 112 6.85 -7.64 -17.77
N VAL A 113 5.88 -7.37 -16.90
CA VAL A 113 5.87 -6.12 -16.11
C VAL A 113 7.02 -6.09 -15.08
N GLN A 114 7.37 -7.24 -14.48
CA GLN A 114 8.51 -7.35 -13.57
C GLN A 114 9.82 -6.91 -14.27
N ARG A 115 10.05 -7.40 -15.48
CA ARG A 115 11.21 -7.00 -16.30
C ARG A 115 11.18 -5.51 -16.61
N LEU A 116 10.05 -4.95 -17.06
CA LEU A 116 9.93 -3.52 -17.37
C LEU A 116 10.19 -2.64 -16.14
N ILE A 117 9.71 -3.02 -14.96
CA ILE A 117 10.00 -2.30 -13.72
C ILE A 117 11.50 -2.37 -13.42
N TYR A 118 12.11 -3.55 -13.55
CA TYR A 118 13.54 -3.71 -13.33
C TYR A 118 14.37 -2.87 -14.30
N ASP A 119 14.04 -2.87 -15.59
CA ASP A 119 14.75 -2.09 -16.61
C ASP A 119 14.73 -0.58 -16.33
N VAL A 120 13.65 -0.09 -15.70
CA VAL A 120 13.47 1.33 -15.37
C VAL A 120 14.10 1.73 -14.04
N THR A 121 14.06 0.83 -13.04
CA THR A 121 14.35 1.18 -11.63
C THR A 121 15.48 0.37 -11.00
N GLY A 122 15.84 -0.77 -11.57
CA GLY A 122 16.73 -1.76 -10.95
C GLY A 122 16.07 -2.58 -9.79
N ILE A 123 14.77 -2.39 -9.54
CA ILE A 123 14.07 -3.08 -8.46
C ILE A 123 13.49 -4.39 -8.96
N HIS A 124 13.79 -5.47 -8.23
CA HIS A 124 13.10 -6.75 -8.35
C HIS A 124 11.96 -6.83 -7.35
N THR A 125 10.76 -7.14 -7.82
CA THR A 125 9.60 -7.40 -6.97
C THR A 125 8.88 -8.65 -7.45
N ASN A 126 8.40 -9.47 -6.52
CA ASN A 126 7.54 -10.62 -6.76
C ASN A 126 6.12 -10.40 -6.20
N MET A 127 5.89 -9.24 -5.58
CA MET A 127 4.57 -8.85 -5.10
C MET A 127 3.67 -8.53 -6.29
N ALA A 128 2.50 -9.15 -6.34
CA ALA A 128 1.58 -9.01 -7.44
C ALA A 128 0.13 -8.89 -6.96
N ARG A 129 -0.68 -8.20 -7.72
CA ARG A 129 -2.14 -8.21 -7.63
C ARG A 129 -2.67 -8.55 -9.01
N THR A 130 -3.56 -9.55 -9.08
CA THR A 130 -4.21 -9.89 -10.34
C THR A 130 -5.26 -8.84 -10.69
N ILE A 131 -5.46 -8.62 -11.97
CA ILE A 131 -6.49 -7.68 -12.44
C ILE A 131 -7.87 -8.12 -11.94
N TYR A 132 -8.68 -7.17 -11.46
CA TYR A 132 -9.99 -7.38 -10.81
C TYR A 132 -9.95 -8.18 -9.50
N GLY A 133 -8.77 -8.53 -8.97
CA GLY A 133 -8.61 -9.37 -7.77
C GLY A 133 -8.55 -10.87 -8.07
N SER A 134 -8.12 -11.64 -7.08
CA SER A 134 -7.86 -13.06 -7.28
C SER A 134 -9.13 -13.91 -7.49
N ASP A 135 -10.27 -13.47 -6.98
CA ASP A 135 -11.57 -14.14 -7.18
C ASP A 135 -12.16 -13.96 -8.58
N ALA A 136 -11.65 -12.98 -9.35
CA ALA A 136 -12.18 -12.66 -10.66
C ALA A 136 -11.93 -13.73 -11.74
N GLY A 137 -10.90 -14.56 -11.59
CA GLY A 137 -10.56 -15.55 -12.61
C GLY A 137 -9.43 -16.52 -12.25
N MET A 138 -8.89 -16.46 -11.04
CA MET A 138 -7.88 -17.40 -10.58
C MET A 138 -8.50 -18.78 -10.35
N THR A 139 -8.11 -19.77 -11.17
CA THR A 139 -8.40 -21.19 -10.92
C THR A 139 -7.27 -21.80 -10.08
N PRO A 140 -7.46 -23.01 -9.50
CA PRO A 140 -6.37 -23.71 -8.81
C PRO A 140 -5.09 -23.82 -9.64
N ALA A 141 -5.21 -24.01 -10.96
CA ALA A 141 -4.06 -24.06 -11.86
C ALA A 141 -3.36 -22.69 -12.02
N HIS A 142 -4.11 -21.57 -11.95
CA HIS A 142 -3.51 -20.23 -11.92
C HIS A 142 -2.74 -19.99 -10.61
N TRP A 143 -3.32 -20.36 -9.48
CA TRP A 143 -2.66 -20.26 -8.18
C TRP A 143 -1.35 -21.04 -8.15
N GLN A 144 -1.40 -22.31 -8.56
CA GLN A 144 -0.21 -23.15 -8.64
C GLN A 144 0.86 -22.53 -9.54
N ALA A 145 0.50 -22.06 -10.74
CA ALA A 145 1.47 -21.47 -11.66
C ALA A 145 2.08 -20.15 -11.14
N MET A 146 1.31 -19.33 -10.43
CA MET A 146 1.80 -18.10 -9.80
C MET A 146 2.76 -18.42 -8.66
N ASP A 147 2.44 -19.39 -7.82
CA ASP A 147 3.28 -19.84 -6.71
C ASP A 147 4.60 -20.45 -7.23
N GLU A 148 4.55 -21.35 -8.20
CA GLU A 148 5.73 -21.94 -8.85
C GLU A 148 6.61 -20.86 -9.53
N ALA A 149 6.00 -19.77 -10.00
CA ALA A 149 6.72 -18.62 -10.56
C ALA A 149 7.28 -17.68 -9.47
N GLY A 150 6.95 -17.91 -8.20
CA GLY A 150 7.42 -17.16 -7.04
C GLY A 150 6.68 -15.85 -6.80
N PHE A 151 5.47 -15.67 -7.33
CA PHE A 151 4.67 -14.46 -7.11
C PHE A 151 3.82 -14.56 -5.84
N ALA A 152 3.88 -13.51 -5.02
CA ALA A 152 3.02 -13.32 -3.86
C ALA A 152 1.78 -12.49 -4.26
N ILE A 153 0.61 -13.12 -4.27
CA ILE A 153 -0.64 -12.49 -4.72
C ILE A 153 -1.33 -11.79 -3.57
N TRP A 154 -1.63 -10.49 -3.75
CA TRP A 154 -2.25 -9.62 -2.77
C TRP A 154 -3.60 -9.11 -3.21
N ASP A 155 -4.60 -9.26 -2.37
CA ASP A 155 -5.91 -8.62 -2.51
C ASP A 155 -6.05 -7.47 -1.48
N TRP A 156 -7.26 -7.14 -1.08
CA TRP A 156 -7.60 -6.02 -0.19
C TRP A 156 -8.79 -6.38 0.71
N ASN A 157 -8.97 -5.62 1.77
CA ASN A 157 -10.17 -5.73 2.63
C ASN A 157 -10.95 -4.41 2.76
N VAL A 158 -10.48 -3.35 2.11
CA VAL A 158 -11.15 -2.06 2.00
C VAL A 158 -11.15 -1.62 0.54
N GLY A 159 -12.25 -1.79 -0.17
CA GLY A 159 -12.43 -1.22 -1.51
C GLY A 159 -12.92 0.23 -1.42
N SER A 160 -12.18 1.18 -1.97
CA SER A 160 -12.60 2.59 -2.03
C SER A 160 -13.77 2.85 -2.96
N LEU A 161 -13.92 2.00 -4.01
CA LEU A 161 -14.86 2.16 -5.13
C LEU A 161 -14.70 3.50 -5.89
N ASP A 162 -13.52 4.08 -5.86
CA ASP A 162 -13.19 5.34 -6.54
C ASP A 162 -13.45 5.28 -8.06
N HIS A 163 -13.26 4.12 -8.68
CA HIS A 163 -13.57 3.88 -10.09
C HIS A 163 -15.08 3.89 -10.40
N ILE A 164 -15.94 3.63 -9.40
CA ILE A 164 -17.40 3.68 -9.50
C ILE A 164 -17.90 5.09 -9.21
N TYR A 165 -17.52 5.65 -8.08
CA TYR A 165 -17.94 6.99 -7.63
C TYR A 165 -17.27 8.12 -8.41
N LYS A 166 -16.11 7.86 -9.04
CA LYS A 166 -15.38 8.81 -9.91
C LYS A 166 -15.09 10.14 -9.20
N LYS A 167 -15.85 11.19 -9.55
CA LYS A 167 -15.67 12.55 -9.00
C LYS A 167 -16.45 12.80 -7.71
N ASP A 168 -17.21 11.85 -7.24
CA ASP A 168 -17.90 11.95 -5.94
C ASP A 168 -16.94 11.56 -4.81
N ASN A 169 -16.07 12.51 -4.47
CA ASN A 169 -15.09 12.32 -3.40
C ASN A 169 -15.76 11.97 -2.06
N ALA A 170 -16.91 12.59 -1.76
CA ALA A 170 -17.59 12.36 -0.48
C ALA A 170 -18.01 10.90 -0.30
N SER A 171 -18.55 10.27 -1.35
CA SER A 171 -18.89 8.83 -1.33
C SER A 171 -17.65 7.94 -1.17
N VAL A 172 -16.54 8.25 -1.86
CA VAL A 172 -15.27 7.54 -1.72
C VAL A 172 -14.74 7.65 -0.29
N GLU A 173 -14.67 8.86 0.25
CA GLU A 173 -14.18 9.17 1.60
C GLU A 173 -15.01 8.46 2.66
N GLN A 174 -16.34 8.62 2.64
CA GLN A 174 -17.24 8.01 3.61
C GLN A 174 -17.15 6.49 3.60
N ARG A 175 -17.03 5.90 2.41
CA ARG A 175 -16.85 4.44 2.31
C ARG A 175 -15.56 3.99 2.96
N VAL A 176 -14.45 4.64 2.66
CA VAL A 176 -13.15 4.31 3.28
C VAL A 176 -13.24 4.48 4.80
N PHE A 177 -13.78 5.59 5.30
CA PHE A 177 -13.91 5.84 6.74
C PHE A 177 -14.72 4.74 7.45
N ASN A 178 -15.90 4.40 6.92
CA ASN A 178 -16.74 3.35 7.50
C ASN A 178 -16.02 2.00 7.55
N ARG A 179 -15.24 1.67 6.52
CA ARG A 179 -14.49 0.40 6.46
C ARG A 179 -13.29 0.40 7.40
N LEU A 180 -12.59 1.51 7.54
CA LEU A 180 -11.49 1.64 8.51
C LEU A 180 -11.99 1.42 9.94
N GLU A 181 -13.11 2.06 10.32
CA GLU A 181 -13.68 1.88 11.65
C GLU A 181 -14.19 0.46 11.88
N ALA A 182 -14.82 -0.16 10.87
CA ALA A 182 -15.27 -1.55 10.95
C ALA A 182 -14.10 -2.53 11.12
N ASN A 183 -13.02 -2.36 10.36
CA ASN A 183 -11.82 -3.19 10.48
C ASN A 183 -11.15 -3.01 11.86
N ARG A 184 -11.04 -1.77 12.33
CA ARG A 184 -10.51 -1.49 13.67
C ARG A 184 -11.34 -2.18 14.76
N ALA A 185 -12.67 -2.10 14.67
CA ALA A 185 -13.57 -2.77 15.61
C ALA A 185 -13.46 -4.31 15.55
N ALA A 186 -13.15 -4.85 14.37
CA ALA A 186 -12.89 -6.28 14.17
C ALA A 186 -11.46 -6.70 14.51
N ASN A 187 -10.61 -5.78 14.98
CA ASN A 187 -9.19 -6.01 15.25
C ASN A 187 -8.38 -6.47 14.01
N ILE A 188 -8.63 -5.83 12.86
CA ILE A 188 -8.02 -6.16 11.57
C ILE A 188 -7.34 -4.93 10.99
N ALA A 189 -6.10 -5.07 10.49
CA ALA A 189 -5.43 -4.04 9.69
C ALA A 189 -6.16 -3.81 8.36
N SER A 190 -6.07 -2.59 7.84
CA SER A 190 -6.77 -2.20 6.61
C SER A 190 -5.84 -2.19 5.39
N ILE A 191 -6.17 -3.00 4.39
CA ILE A 191 -5.53 -2.96 3.07
C ILE A 191 -6.51 -2.27 2.11
N ILE A 192 -6.23 -1.01 1.75
CA ILE A 192 -7.11 -0.20 0.93
C ILE A 192 -6.75 -0.39 -0.54
N LEU A 193 -7.74 -0.80 -1.36
CA LEU A 193 -7.68 -0.70 -2.80
C LEU A 193 -8.19 0.68 -3.24
N ALA A 194 -7.39 1.39 -4.00
CA ALA A 194 -7.75 2.55 -4.79
C ALA A 194 -7.03 2.47 -6.15
N HIS A 195 -7.43 3.31 -7.10
CA HIS A 195 -6.86 3.27 -8.44
C HIS A 195 -6.18 4.61 -8.76
N ASP A 196 -4.97 4.53 -9.28
CA ASP A 196 -4.17 5.69 -9.66
C ASP A 196 -4.92 6.64 -10.62
N HIS A 197 -5.69 6.08 -11.56
CA HIS A 197 -6.45 6.86 -12.55
C HIS A 197 -7.77 7.44 -12.02
N SER A 198 -8.33 6.91 -10.94
CA SER A 198 -9.65 7.28 -10.39
C SER A 198 -9.55 8.13 -9.13
N MET A 199 -8.69 7.76 -8.19
CA MET A 199 -8.47 8.51 -6.94
C MET A 199 -8.13 9.98 -7.26
N THR A 200 -8.80 10.90 -6.59
CA THR A 200 -8.49 12.32 -6.70
C THR A 200 -7.47 12.74 -5.63
N PRO A 201 -6.62 13.73 -5.92
CA PRO A 201 -5.72 14.27 -4.90
C PRO A 201 -6.44 14.79 -3.66
N GLU A 202 -7.63 15.37 -3.83
CA GLU A 202 -8.47 15.92 -2.77
C GLU A 202 -9.01 14.83 -1.85
N ALA A 203 -9.57 13.75 -2.42
CA ALA A 203 -10.05 12.60 -1.64
C ALA A 203 -8.90 11.90 -0.92
N LEU A 204 -7.76 11.73 -1.58
CA LEU A 204 -6.56 11.15 -0.96
C LEU A 204 -6.08 11.99 0.23
N ASP A 205 -6.02 13.34 0.09
CA ASP A 205 -5.65 14.26 1.18
C ASP A 205 -6.61 14.12 2.37
N THR A 206 -7.91 14.07 2.10
CA THR A 206 -8.94 13.93 3.14
C THR A 206 -8.84 12.57 3.85
N ILE A 207 -8.66 11.48 3.11
CA ILE A 207 -8.51 10.13 3.68
C ILE A 207 -7.28 10.07 4.59
N ILE A 208 -6.15 10.61 4.16
CA ILE A 208 -4.91 10.61 4.95
C ILE A 208 -5.08 11.45 6.23
N ARG A 209 -5.69 12.64 6.15
CA ARG A 209 -5.95 13.46 7.33
C ARG A 209 -6.87 12.76 8.33
N TYR A 210 -8.00 12.23 7.85
CA TYR A 210 -8.92 11.46 8.68
C TYR A 210 -8.22 10.35 9.45
N ALA A 211 -7.41 9.57 8.75
CA ALA A 211 -6.67 8.46 9.34
C ALA A 211 -5.67 8.94 10.41
N LYS A 212 -4.89 9.97 10.10
CA LYS A 212 -3.89 10.52 11.04
C LYS A 212 -4.52 11.13 12.30
N GLU A 213 -5.65 11.82 12.16
CA GLU A 213 -6.42 12.38 13.29
C GLU A 213 -6.98 11.30 14.23
N ARG A 214 -6.96 10.03 13.81
CA ARG A 214 -7.43 8.86 14.56
C ARG A 214 -6.33 7.86 14.88
N ASP A 215 -5.08 8.32 14.88
CA ASP A 215 -3.91 7.52 15.23
C ASP A 215 -3.72 6.26 14.37
N TYR A 216 -4.15 6.30 13.11
CA TYR A 216 -3.76 5.30 12.14
C TYR A 216 -2.34 5.58 11.61
N GLU A 217 -1.60 4.50 11.35
CA GLU A 217 -0.26 4.54 10.78
C GLU A 217 -0.27 3.93 9.37
N PHE A 218 0.26 4.66 8.39
CA PHE A 218 0.41 4.15 7.03
C PHE A 218 1.73 3.39 6.87
N ARG A 219 1.65 2.22 6.24
CA ARG A 219 2.81 1.41 5.85
C ARG A 219 2.65 0.88 4.42
N THR A 220 3.78 0.52 3.81
CA THR A 220 3.79 -0.31 2.59
C THR A 220 3.60 -1.78 2.96
N LEU A 221 3.25 -2.62 1.97
CA LEU A 221 3.14 -4.08 2.15
C LEU A 221 4.52 -4.78 2.27
N GLU A 222 5.61 -4.02 2.31
CA GLU A 222 6.96 -4.56 2.39
C GLU A 222 7.20 -5.37 3.67
N GLY A 223 7.89 -6.51 3.53
CA GLY A 223 8.28 -7.36 4.66
C GLY A 223 7.17 -8.23 5.25
N ILE A 224 5.93 -8.14 4.76
CA ILE A 224 4.85 -9.02 5.20
C ILE A 224 5.01 -10.37 4.51
N GLN A 225 5.15 -11.43 5.31
CA GLN A 225 5.45 -12.79 4.81
C GLN A 225 4.23 -13.51 4.23
N THR A 226 3.04 -13.24 4.77
CA THR A 226 1.80 -13.91 4.34
C THR A 226 0.90 -12.90 3.64
N PRO A 227 0.75 -12.99 2.30
CA PRO A 227 -0.16 -12.14 1.57
C PRO A 227 -1.61 -12.35 2.01
N HIS A 228 -2.37 -11.27 2.09
CA HIS A 228 -3.82 -11.35 2.20
C HIS A 228 -4.43 -11.58 0.82
N ASN A 229 -5.23 -12.62 0.67
CA ASN A 229 -5.94 -12.90 -0.59
C ASN A 229 -7.33 -13.50 -0.31
N PHE A 230 -8.20 -13.47 -1.31
CA PHE A 230 -9.59 -13.89 -1.17
C PHE A 230 -9.75 -15.41 -1.00
N SER A 231 -8.74 -16.22 -1.33
CA SER A 231 -8.76 -17.67 -1.11
C SER A 231 -8.73 -18.07 0.37
N ASP A 232 -8.37 -17.15 1.27
CA ASP A 232 -8.29 -17.41 2.70
C ASP A 232 -9.66 -17.41 3.40
N GLY A 233 -10.76 -17.52 2.62
CA GLY A 233 -12.13 -17.56 3.13
C GLY A 233 -12.69 -16.20 3.55
N TRP A 234 -11.97 -15.12 3.22
CA TRP A 234 -12.50 -13.78 3.34
C TRP A 234 -13.44 -13.51 2.16
N GLU A 235 -14.74 -13.34 2.46
CA GLU A 235 -15.73 -13.00 1.43
C GLU A 235 -15.38 -11.62 0.85
N PRO A 236 -14.99 -11.53 -0.45
CA PRO A 236 -14.89 -10.24 -1.10
C PRO A 236 -16.26 -9.57 -0.99
N TYR A 237 -16.27 -8.30 -0.75
CA TYR A 237 -17.51 -7.54 -0.70
C TYR A 237 -18.18 -7.68 -2.08
N THR A 238 -19.00 -8.73 -2.21
CA THR A 238 -19.85 -8.92 -3.39
C THR A 238 -20.58 -7.61 -3.55
N HIS A 239 -20.53 -7.05 -4.73
CA HIS A 239 -21.30 -5.88 -5.11
C HIS A 239 -22.71 -6.05 -4.54
N ALA A 240 -22.98 -5.37 -3.41
CA ALA A 240 -24.34 -5.27 -2.95
C ALA A 240 -25.09 -4.75 -4.17
N SER A 241 -25.96 -5.59 -4.68
CA SER A 241 -26.81 -5.30 -5.82
C SER A 241 -27.35 -3.88 -5.64
N THR A 242 -26.82 -2.96 -6.44
CA THR A 242 -27.53 -1.71 -6.71
C THR A 242 -28.77 -2.10 -7.50
N THR A 243 -29.78 -2.60 -6.81
CA THR A 243 -31.14 -2.55 -7.32
C THR A 243 -31.69 -1.19 -6.91
N PRO A 244 -32.25 -0.43 -7.87
CA PRO A 244 -32.62 0.97 -7.71
C PRO A 244 -33.68 1.20 -6.64
#